data_f68949abebe1f4e7eee4b25e366c38c8
#
_entry.id   f68949abebe1f4e7eee4b25e366c38c8
#
_cell.length_a   1.000
_cell.length_b   1.000
_cell.length_c   1.000
_cell.angle_alpha   90.00
_cell.angle_beta   90.00
_cell.angle_gamma   90.00
#
_symmetry.space_group_name_H-M   'P 1'
#
loop_
_entity.id
_entity.type
_entity.pdbx_description
1 polymer ?
#
loop_
_entity_poly.entity_id
_entity_poly.type
_entity_poly.pdbx_seq_one_letter_code
_entity_poly.pdbx_strand_id
1 'polypeptide(L)'
;MQTAAFLERAWQQLTQGARDSRHPFRYGVLATLDEDGVDARTLVLRSANPGRHELCFHSDLRSAKLSQLRRDPRVCFVAHSLEWQVRAYGRISIQREGIAVEAAW
;
A
#
# COMPACT_ATOMS: atom_id res chain seq x y z
N MET A 1 -3.76 20.84 16.12
CA MET A 1 -3.15 20.29 14.93
C MET A 1 -3.97 19.16 14.34
N GLN A 2 -4.18 19.17 13.05
CA GLN A 2 -5.06 18.21 12.37
C GLN A 2 -4.39 16.89 12.02
N THR A 3 -3.06 16.82 12.09
CA THR A 3 -2.27 15.71 11.55
C THR A 3 -2.61 14.36 12.20
N ALA A 4 -2.69 14.32 13.53
CA ALA A 4 -2.96 13.07 14.23
C ALA A 4 -4.37 12.54 13.92
N ALA A 5 -5.36 13.43 13.89
CA ALA A 5 -6.73 13.05 13.54
C ALA A 5 -6.82 12.60 12.09
N PHE A 6 -6.10 13.24 11.19
CA PHE A 6 -6.05 12.82 9.79
C PHE A 6 -5.47 11.41 9.65
N LEU A 7 -4.34 11.13 10.32
CA LEU A 7 -3.72 9.81 10.26
C LEU A 7 -4.63 8.72 10.83
N GLU A 8 -5.30 9.02 11.92
CA GLU A 8 -6.25 8.07 12.51
C GLU A 8 -7.36 7.74 11.52
N ARG A 9 -7.94 8.75 10.87
CA ARG A 9 -8.97 8.53 9.87
C ARG A 9 -8.46 7.78 8.64
N ALA A 10 -7.24 8.08 8.21
CA ALA A 10 -6.63 7.37 7.10
C ALA A 10 -6.52 5.88 7.40
N TRP A 11 -6.02 5.52 8.59
CA TRP A 11 -5.93 4.13 9.00
C TRP A 11 -7.29 3.45 9.14
N GLN A 12 -8.30 4.17 9.62
CA GLN A 12 -9.66 3.65 9.67
C GLN A 12 -10.17 3.28 8.28
N GLN A 13 -9.98 4.17 7.31
CA GLN A 13 -10.41 3.92 5.93
C GLN A 13 -9.65 2.75 5.30
N LEU A 14 -8.35 2.67 5.52
CA LEU A 14 -7.54 1.55 5.03
C LEU A 14 -7.99 0.23 5.66
N THR A 15 -8.25 0.22 6.96
CA THR A 15 -8.72 -0.97 7.65
C THR A 15 -10.08 -1.42 7.13
N GLN A 16 -10.99 -0.50 6.89
CA GLN A 16 -12.30 -0.81 6.32
C GLN A 16 -12.16 -1.35 4.89
N GLY A 17 -11.27 -0.76 4.09
CA GLY A 17 -11.01 -1.24 2.74
C GLY A 17 -10.49 -2.66 2.72
N ALA A 18 -9.65 -3.03 3.69
CA ALA A 18 -9.13 -4.38 3.80
C ALA A 18 -10.18 -5.40 4.21
N ARG A 19 -11.24 -4.96 4.89
CA ARG A 19 -12.29 -5.85 5.42
C ARG A 19 -13.54 -5.93 4.55
N ASP A 20 -13.86 -4.87 3.83
CA ASP A 20 -15.10 -4.79 3.04
C ASP A 20 -14.74 -4.69 1.56
N SER A 21 -15.11 -5.73 0.80
CA SER A 21 -14.81 -5.81 -0.64
C SER A 21 -15.50 -4.72 -1.45
N ARG A 22 -16.49 -4.04 -0.89
CA ARG A 22 -17.20 -2.96 -1.58
C ARG A 22 -16.67 -1.58 -1.20
N HIS A 23 -15.76 -1.50 -0.25
CA HIS A 23 -15.16 -0.23 0.15
C HIS A 23 -14.21 0.27 -0.94
N PRO A 24 -14.20 1.58 -1.25
CA PRO A 24 -13.31 2.12 -2.29
C PRO A 24 -11.83 1.84 -2.04
N PHE A 25 -11.42 1.74 -0.77
CA PHE A 25 -10.02 1.50 -0.42
C PHE A 25 -9.61 0.02 -0.52
N ARG A 26 -10.53 -0.86 -0.93
CA ARG A 26 -10.17 -2.26 -1.21
C ARG A 26 -9.10 -2.36 -2.30
N TYR A 27 -9.17 -1.46 -3.29
CA TYR A 27 -8.23 -1.41 -4.39
C TYR A 27 -7.44 -0.12 -4.32
N GLY A 28 -6.17 -0.22 -4.64
CA GLY A 28 -5.34 0.97 -4.76
C GLY A 28 -4.23 0.73 -5.73
N VAL A 29 -3.48 1.78 -6.01
CA VAL A 29 -2.35 1.72 -6.94
C VAL A 29 -1.06 1.69 -6.15
N LEU A 30 -0.23 0.70 -6.41
CA LEU A 30 1.11 0.63 -5.85
C LEU A 30 2.09 1.10 -6.91
N ALA A 31 2.80 2.19 -6.61
CA ALA A 31 3.84 2.73 -7.46
C ALA A 31 5.20 2.26 -6.94
N THR A 32 6.03 1.76 -7.85
CA THR A 32 7.35 1.22 -7.55
C THR A 32 8.39 1.83 -8.47
N LEU A 33 9.65 1.65 -8.13
CA LEU A 33 10.77 2.11 -8.95
C LEU A 33 11.52 0.93 -9.54
N ASP A 34 11.88 1.04 -10.81
CA ASP A 34 12.74 0.07 -11.48
C ASP A 34 13.75 0.78 -12.36
N GLU A 35 14.54 0.00 -13.10
CA GLU A 35 15.62 0.55 -13.94
C GLU A 35 15.09 1.49 -15.03
N ASP A 36 13.88 1.25 -15.48
CA ASP A 36 13.26 2.01 -16.56
C ASP A 36 12.41 3.18 -16.05
N GLY A 37 12.36 3.37 -14.73
CA GLY A 37 11.63 4.47 -14.12
C GLY A 37 10.55 4.01 -13.17
N VAL A 38 9.37 4.60 -13.28
CA VAL A 38 8.25 4.35 -12.38
C VAL A 38 7.29 3.34 -13.01
N ASP A 39 6.86 2.38 -12.21
CA ASP A 39 5.81 1.44 -12.58
C ASP A 39 4.67 1.58 -11.59
N ALA A 40 3.45 1.30 -12.02
CA ALA A 40 2.27 1.40 -11.17
C ALA A 40 1.26 0.33 -11.54
N ARG A 41 0.63 -0.27 -10.52
CA ARG A 41 -0.38 -1.29 -10.75
C ARG A 41 -1.44 -1.28 -9.67
N THR A 42 -2.64 -1.71 -10.00
CA THR A 42 -3.71 -1.86 -9.03
C THR A 42 -3.52 -3.15 -8.26
N LEU A 43 -3.62 -3.06 -6.96
CA LEU A 43 -3.56 -4.23 -6.07
C LEU A 43 -4.76 -4.22 -5.12
N VAL A 44 -5.08 -5.42 -4.61
CA VAL A 44 -6.11 -5.61 -3.61
C VAL A 44 -5.48 -5.49 -2.23
N LEU A 45 -6.00 -4.59 -1.41
CA LEU A 45 -5.56 -4.45 -0.04
C LEU A 45 -6.14 -5.59 0.80
N ARG A 46 -5.29 -6.42 1.37
CA ARG A 46 -5.69 -7.61 2.12
C ARG A 46 -5.80 -7.37 3.61
N SER A 47 -4.87 -6.61 4.16
CA SER A 47 -4.93 -6.26 5.57
C SER A 47 -4.23 -4.93 5.81
N ALA A 48 -4.64 -4.27 6.88
CA ALA A 48 -4.02 -3.04 7.35
C ALA A 48 -3.83 -3.17 8.86
N ASN A 49 -2.62 -2.87 9.31
CA ASN A 49 -2.28 -2.94 10.73
C ASN A 49 -1.75 -1.58 11.19
N PRO A 50 -2.61 -0.73 11.79
CA PRO A 50 -2.18 0.59 12.23
C PRO A 50 -1.07 0.55 13.28
N GLY A 51 -1.09 -0.45 14.16
CA GLY A 51 -0.07 -0.56 15.21
C GLY A 51 1.33 -0.80 14.67
N ARG A 52 1.44 -1.42 13.51
CA ARG A 52 2.71 -1.68 12.84
C ARG A 52 2.94 -0.79 11.62
N HIS A 53 2.00 0.09 11.33
CA HIS A 53 1.99 0.91 10.10
C HIS A 53 2.16 0.08 8.84
N GLU A 54 1.51 -1.07 8.78
CA GLU A 54 1.74 -2.05 7.72
C GLU A 54 0.48 -2.29 6.89
N LEU A 55 0.67 -2.34 5.58
CA LEU A 55 -0.35 -2.72 4.61
C LEU A 55 0.11 -3.98 3.90
N CYS A 56 -0.79 -4.97 3.76
CA CYS A 56 -0.46 -6.22 3.10
C CYS A 56 -1.34 -6.43 1.87
N PHE A 57 -0.74 -6.99 0.83
CA PHE A 57 -1.38 -7.22 -0.45
C PHE A 57 -1.09 -8.63 -0.95
N HIS A 58 -2.02 -9.21 -1.67
CA HIS A 58 -1.70 -10.34 -2.52
C HIS A 58 -1.03 -9.83 -3.78
N SER A 59 -0.04 -10.57 -4.24
CA SER A 59 0.64 -10.21 -5.46
C SER A 59 1.18 -11.47 -6.12
N ASP A 60 1.06 -11.52 -7.45
CA ASP A 60 1.67 -12.53 -8.30
C ASP A 60 2.87 -11.97 -9.06
N LEU A 61 3.61 -11.08 -8.42
CA LEU A 61 4.76 -10.45 -9.03
C LEU A 61 5.79 -11.49 -9.49
N ARG A 62 6.31 -11.28 -10.69
CA ARG A 62 7.31 -12.18 -11.27
C ARG A 62 8.68 -11.94 -10.66
N SER A 63 9.57 -12.93 -10.78
CA SER A 63 10.90 -12.91 -10.15
C SER A 63 11.72 -11.68 -10.49
N ALA A 64 11.67 -11.21 -11.73
CA ALA A 64 12.43 -10.02 -12.13
C ALA A 64 11.95 -8.79 -11.37
N LYS A 65 10.63 -8.63 -11.19
CA LYS A 65 10.07 -7.53 -10.42
C LYS A 65 10.45 -7.64 -8.95
N LEU A 66 10.43 -8.83 -8.40
CA LEU A 66 10.82 -9.06 -7.02
C LEU A 66 12.27 -8.65 -6.77
N SER A 67 13.17 -8.97 -7.71
CA SER A 67 14.57 -8.58 -7.62
C SER A 67 14.72 -7.06 -7.58
N GLN A 68 13.96 -6.35 -8.41
CA GLN A 68 14.01 -4.90 -8.44
C GLN A 68 13.50 -4.28 -7.16
N LEU A 69 12.43 -4.82 -6.60
CA LEU A 69 11.88 -4.35 -5.32
C LEU A 69 12.85 -4.57 -4.18
N ARG A 70 13.66 -5.62 -4.23
CA ARG A 70 14.71 -5.83 -3.24
C ARG A 70 15.84 -4.81 -3.35
N ARG A 71 16.17 -4.39 -4.57
CA ARG A 71 17.20 -3.37 -4.79
C ARG A 71 16.71 -1.97 -4.41
N ASP A 72 15.46 -1.65 -4.72
CA ASP A 72 14.87 -0.37 -4.34
C ASP A 72 13.48 -0.61 -3.75
N PRO A 73 13.38 -0.71 -2.43
CA PRO A 73 12.11 -1.04 -1.78
C PRO A 73 11.17 0.15 -1.60
N ARG A 74 11.52 1.34 -2.05
CA ARG A 74 10.67 2.51 -1.90
C ARG A 74 9.42 2.38 -2.75
N VAL A 75 8.26 2.61 -2.15
CA VAL A 75 6.97 2.51 -2.83
C VAL A 75 6.03 3.59 -2.32
N CYS A 76 4.97 3.80 -3.10
CA CYS A 76 3.84 4.61 -2.67
C CYS A 76 2.55 3.87 -3.01
N PHE A 77 1.70 3.67 -2.01
CA PHE A 77 0.37 3.13 -2.22
C PHE A 77 -0.65 4.25 -2.18
N VAL A 78 -1.50 4.33 -3.20
CA VAL A 78 -2.54 5.36 -3.29
C VAL A 78 -3.91 4.69 -3.30
N ALA A 79 -4.76 5.05 -2.34
CA ALA A 79 -6.15 4.66 -2.32
C ALA A 79 -7.01 5.91 -2.30
N HIS A 80 -8.17 5.84 -2.97
CA HIS A 80 -9.03 7.01 -3.02
C HIS A 80 -10.50 6.63 -3.04
N SER A 81 -11.31 7.55 -2.58
CA SER A 81 -12.76 7.54 -2.71
C SER A 81 -13.18 8.88 -3.31
N LEU A 82 -14.48 9.13 -3.35
CA LEU A 82 -14.98 10.43 -3.82
C LEU A 82 -14.53 11.59 -2.92
N GLU A 83 -14.31 11.31 -1.64
CA GLU A 83 -14.02 12.35 -0.65
C GLU A 83 -12.57 12.35 -0.18
N TRP A 84 -11.86 11.24 -0.35
CA TRP A 84 -10.54 11.02 0.25
C TRP A 84 -9.54 10.51 -0.76
N GLN A 85 -8.31 10.98 -0.59
CA GLN A 85 -7.16 10.34 -1.20
C GLN A 85 -6.09 10.16 -0.12
N VAL A 86 -5.61 8.94 0.01
CA VAL A 86 -4.54 8.62 0.95
C VAL A 86 -3.35 8.11 0.17
N ARG A 87 -2.18 8.69 0.42
CA ARG A 87 -0.91 8.21 -0.11
C ARG A 87 -0.08 7.69 1.04
N ALA A 88 0.29 6.43 0.97
CA ALA A 88 1.13 5.81 1.96
C ALA A 88 2.51 5.56 1.35
N TYR A 89 3.45 6.42 1.68
CA TYR A 89 4.85 6.23 1.29
C TYR A 89 5.49 5.25 2.26
N GLY A 90 6.30 4.35 1.74
CA GLY A 90 6.92 3.39 2.62
C GLY A 90 7.90 2.50 1.91
N ARG A 91 8.24 1.40 2.57
CA ARG A 91 9.17 0.40 2.07
C ARG A 91 8.45 -0.92 1.95
N ILE A 92 8.65 -1.58 0.83
CA ILE A 92 8.04 -2.88 0.57
C ILE A 92 8.92 -4.00 1.12
N SER A 93 8.28 -5.04 1.64
CA SER A 93 8.94 -6.29 1.93
C SER A 93 8.20 -7.43 1.23
N ILE A 94 8.96 -8.40 0.76
CA ILE A 94 8.41 -9.57 0.06
C ILE A 94 8.17 -10.65 1.11
N GLN A 95 6.94 -11.12 1.16
CA GLN A 95 6.52 -12.12 2.12
C GLN A 95 6.05 -13.37 1.40
N ARG A 96 5.88 -14.45 2.14
CA ARG A 96 5.54 -15.76 1.59
C ARG A 96 4.25 -15.72 0.76
N GLU A 97 3.25 -14.97 1.19
CA GLU A 97 1.93 -14.96 0.57
C GLU A 97 1.63 -13.64 -0.16
N GLY A 98 2.64 -12.81 -0.35
CA GLY A 98 2.44 -11.54 -1.02
C GLY A 98 3.48 -10.53 -0.64
N ILE A 99 3.07 -9.27 -0.56
CA ILE A 99 3.95 -8.16 -0.22
C ILE A 99 3.35 -7.35 0.90
N ALA A 100 4.21 -6.71 1.68
CA ALA A 100 3.80 -5.77 2.71
C ALA A 100 4.50 -4.45 2.50
N VAL A 101 3.82 -3.36 2.84
CA VAL A 101 4.37 -2.01 2.81
C VAL A 101 4.34 -1.47 4.23
N GLU A 102 5.52 -1.11 4.74
CA GLU A 102 5.62 -0.39 6.00
C GLU A 102 5.59 1.10 5.70
N ALA A 103 4.49 1.73 6.09
CA ALA A 103 4.24 3.13 5.79
C ALA A 103 5.05 4.04 6.72
N ALA A 104 5.59 5.10 6.13
CA ALA A 104 6.42 6.07 6.84
C ALA A 104 5.85 7.48 6.62
N TRP A 105 4.88 7.85 7.45
CA TRP A 105 4.32 9.20 7.39
C TRP A 105 4.30 9.89 8.75
#